data_19ca5bc3122c2dcf717eab47b7482394
#
_entry.id   19ca5bc3122c2dcf717eab47b7482394
#
_cell.length_a   1.000
_cell.length_b   1.000
_cell.length_c   1.000
_cell.angle_alpha   90.00
_cell.angle_beta   90.00
_cell.angle_gamma   90.00
#
_symmetry.space_group_name_H-M   'P 1'
#
loop_
_entity.id
_entity.type
_entity.pdbx_description
1 polymer ?
#
loop_
_entity_poly.entity_id
_entity_poly.type
_entity_poly.pdbx_seq_one_letter_code
_entity_poly.pdbx_strand_id
1 'polypeptide(L)'
;MKQFTVTVKGEEVTFESPHQTLDDAIEAIKQSGNRSQFARDLIEKHAKYGLSDKQAAWAHRLATQPPRETREPMALGLTNIAPMLRNLPGKKRPKLEVANGVVVTLNSDKSKNPGHVSVTDGGPYGESVYFGRIDPDSGTVYPGRDFTDEVLQALVAFNNQNPQESNDIDDDDLPF
;
A
#
# COMPACT_ATOMS: atom_id res chain seq x y z
N MET A 1 -28.84 15.78 -7.08
CA MET A 1 -27.43 15.39 -7.24
C MET A 1 -26.77 16.35 -8.22
N LYS A 2 -25.52 16.73 -7.97
CA LYS A 2 -24.76 17.60 -8.88
C LYS A 2 -23.80 16.76 -9.68
N GLN A 3 -23.67 17.05 -10.98
CA GLN A 3 -22.67 16.41 -11.84
C GLN A 3 -21.37 17.19 -11.82
N PHE A 4 -20.27 16.47 -11.77
CA PHE A 4 -18.91 17.00 -11.77
C PHE A 4 -18.06 16.21 -12.78
N THR A 5 -17.10 16.89 -13.41
CA THR A 5 -16.12 16.27 -14.30
C THR A 5 -14.72 16.52 -13.75
N VAL A 6 -13.91 15.46 -13.68
CA VAL A 6 -12.51 15.52 -13.28
C VAL A 6 -11.66 14.77 -14.31
N THR A 7 -10.40 15.18 -14.44
CA THR A 7 -9.44 14.47 -15.31
C THR A 7 -8.67 13.47 -14.46
N VAL A 8 -8.74 12.18 -14.83
CA VAL A 8 -8.04 11.07 -14.17
C VAL A 8 -7.17 10.38 -15.20
N LYS A 9 -5.86 10.35 -14.97
CA LYS A 9 -4.89 9.75 -15.92
C LYS A 9 -5.05 10.23 -17.38
N GLY A 10 -5.44 11.50 -17.56
CA GLY A 10 -5.65 12.08 -18.89
C GLY A 10 -7.04 11.90 -19.48
N GLU A 11 -7.92 11.14 -18.86
CA GLU A 11 -9.30 10.94 -19.29
C GLU A 11 -10.28 11.78 -18.46
N GLU A 12 -11.31 12.33 -19.11
CA GLU A 12 -12.37 13.03 -18.42
C GLU A 12 -13.39 12.04 -17.86
N VAL A 13 -13.59 12.09 -16.54
CA VAL A 13 -14.55 11.24 -15.82
C VAL A 13 -15.63 12.11 -15.22
N THR A 14 -16.87 11.92 -15.67
CA THR A 14 -18.05 12.56 -15.11
C THR A 14 -18.69 11.66 -14.06
N PHE A 15 -19.08 12.24 -12.94
CA PHE A 15 -19.72 11.52 -11.83
C PHE A 15 -20.78 12.40 -11.15
N GLU A 16 -21.70 11.77 -10.45
CA GLU A 16 -22.71 12.46 -9.64
C GLU A 16 -22.28 12.43 -8.17
N SER A 17 -22.44 13.58 -7.49
CA SER A 17 -22.20 13.68 -6.05
C SER A 17 -23.51 13.76 -5.29
N PRO A 18 -23.70 12.98 -4.21
CA PRO A 18 -24.83 13.10 -3.31
C PRO A 18 -24.72 14.36 -2.43
N HIS A 19 -23.52 14.91 -2.28
CA HIS A 19 -23.28 16.10 -1.45
C HIS A 19 -23.70 17.35 -2.22
N GLN A 20 -24.57 18.16 -1.59
CA GLN A 20 -25.12 19.36 -2.25
C GLN A 20 -24.17 20.54 -2.20
N THR A 21 -23.38 20.64 -1.13
CA THR A 21 -22.41 21.72 -0.91
C THR A 21 -20.98 21.19 -0.87
N LEU A 22 -20.02 22.09 -1.06
CA LEU A 22 -18.61 21.76 -0.90
C LEU A 22 -18.27 21.44 0.55
N ASP A 23 -18.92 22.12 1.50
CA ASP A 23 -18.73 21.86 2.93
C ASP A 23 -19.16 20.44 3.32
N ASP A 24 -20.30 19.96 2.80
CA ASP A 24 -20.76 18.58 3.00
C ASP A 24 -19.75 17.58 2.44
N ALA A 25 -19.18 17.86 1.26
CA ALA A 25 -18.17 16.98 0.66
C ALA A 25 -16.88 16.95 1.47
N ILE A 26 -16.41 18.10 1.96
CA ILE A 26 -15.21 18.18 2.81
C ILE A 26 -15.44 17.45 4.14
N GLU A 27 -16.60 17.59 4.74
CA GLU A 27 -16.93 16.88 5.97
C GLU A 27 -16.99 15.36 5.76
N ALA A 28 -17.57 14.91 4.66
CA ALA A 28 -17.56 13.49 4.28
C ALA A 28 -16.13 12.95 4.08
N ILE A 29 -15.21 13.73 3.48
CA ILE A 29 -13.80 13.34 3.36
C ILE A 29 -13.16 13.19 4.75
N LYS A 30 -13.41 14.09 5.69
CA LYS A 30 -12.90 13.98 7.07
C LYS A 30 -13.40 12.72 7.76
N GLN A 31 -14.69 12.42 7.62
CA GLN A 31 -15.33 11.26 8.22
C GLN A 31 -14.91 9.94 7.56
N SER A 32 -14.57 9.93 6.26
CA SER A 32 -14.16 8.73 5.54
C SER A 32 -12.81 8.15 5.97
N GLY A 33 -12.06 8.84 6.84
CA GLY A 33 -10.72 8.42 7.24
C GLY A 33 -9.67 8.47 6.12
N ASN A 34 -9.96 9.14 5.00
CA ASN A 34 -9.00 9.30 3.90
C ASN A 34 -7.80 10.15 4.34
N ARG A 35 -6.67 9.49 4.64
CA ARG A 35 -5.43 10.13 5.09
C ARG A 35 -4.44 10.45 3.98
N SER A 36 -4.88 10.43 2.71
CA SER A 36 -3.99 10.80 1.59
C SER A 36 -3.54 12.25 1.73
N GLN A 37 -2.31 12.55 1.29
CA GLN A 37 -1.78 13.92 1.30
C GLN A 37 -2.72 14.86 0.53
N PHE A 38 -3.22 14.40 -0.61
CA PHE A 38 -4.14 15.18 -1.43
C PHE A 38 -5.46 15.52 -0.70
N ALA A 39 -6.05 14.58 0.05
CA ALA A 39 -7.24 14.86 0.85
C ALA A 39 -6.96 15.90 1.94
N ARG A 40 -5.83 15.81 2.63
CA ARG A 40 -5.41 16.78 3.65
C ARG A 40 -5.20 18.17 3.06
N ASP A 41 -4.53 18.24 1.91
CA ASP A 41 -4.29 19.51 1.21
C ASP A 41 -5.60 20.19 0.79
N LEU A 42 -6.59 19.40 0.32
CA LEU A 42 -7.92 19.95 -0.01
C LEU A 42 -8.63 20.49 1.22
N ILE A 43 -8.64 19.76 2.34
CA ILE A 43 -9.26 20.18 3.59
C ILE A 43 -8.59 21.47 4.11
N GLU A 44 -7.26 21.51 4.12
CA GLU A 44 -6.51 22.66 4.60
C GLU A 44 -6.72 23.91 3.72
N LYS A 45 -6.64 23.74 2.39
CA LYS A 45 -6.88 24.84 1.45
C LYS A 45 -8.30 25.37 1.53
N HIS A 46 -9.29 24.48 1.67
CA HIS A 46 -10.68 24.88 1.84
C HIS A 46 -10.85 25.78 3.07
N ALA A 47 -10.25 25.41 4.20
CA ALA A 47 -10.33 26.17 5.44
C ALA A 47 -9.65 27.55 5.37
N LYS A 48 -8.58 27.68 4.58
CA LYS A 48 -7.77 28.90 4.51
C LYS A 48 -8.14 29.85 3.38
N TYR A 49 -8.45 29.32 2.21
CA TYR A 49 -8.51 30.10 0.96
C TYR A 49 -9.72 29.77 0.08
N GLY A 50 -10.49 28.75 0.43
CA GLY A 50 -11.45 28.15 -0.47
C GLY A 50 -10.81 27.25 -1.51
N LEU A 51 -11.62 26.58 -2.33
CA LEU A 51 -11.16 25.71 -3.41
C LEU A 51 -11.56 26.27 -4.77
N SER A 52 -10.70 26.10 -5.78
CA SER A 52 -11.07 26.32 -7.18
C SER A 52 -12.11 25.28 -7.64
N ASP A 53 -12.81 25.54 -8.74
CA ASP A 53 -13.84 24.64 -9.29
C ASP A 53 -13.30 23.21 -9.54
N LYS A 54 -12.06 23.10 -10.07
CA LYS A 54 -11.38 21.80 -10.24
C LYS A 54 -11.10 21.10 -8.94
N GLN A 55 -10.67 21.83 -7.92
CA GLN A 55 -10.41 21.28 -6.58
C GLN A 55 -11.71 20.89 -5.89
N ALA A 56 -12.76 21.68 -6.04
CA ALA A 56 -14.09 21.37 -5.54
C ALA A 56 -14.65 20.09 -6.17
N ALA A 57 -14.52 19.93 -7.49
CA ALA A 57 -14.90 18.70 -8.18
C ALA A 57 -14.14 17.48 -7.64
N TRP A 58 -12.84 17.60 -7.39
CA TRP A 58 -12.06 16.55 -6.76
C TRP A 58 -12.47 16.24 -5.31
N ALA A 59 -12.84 17.27 -4.53
CA ALA A 59 -13.37 17.07 -3.17
C ALA A 59 -14.67 16.26 -3.23
N HIS A 60 -15.61 16.62 -4.11
CA HIS A 60 -16.83 15.85 -4.32
C HIS A 60 -16.55 14.41 -4.74
N ARG A 61 -15.56 14.18 -5.64
CA ARG A 61 -15.17 12.83 -6.05
C ARG A 61 -14.62 12.00 -4.89
N LEU A 62 -13.74 12.58 -4.07
CA LEU A 62 -13.19 11.88 -2.91
C LEU A 62 -14.28 11.56 -1.88
N ALA A 63 -15.25 12.46 -1.70
CA ALA A 63 -16.37 12.28 -0.78
C ALA A 63 -17.33 11.16 -1.23
N THR A 64 -17.44 10.91 -2.55
CA THR A 64 -18.29 9.85 -3.10
C THR A 64 -17.59 8.49 -3.14
N GLN A 65 -16.28 8.45 -2.93
CA GLN A 65 -15.57 7.17 -2.86
C GLN A 65 -15.96 6.45 -1.56
N PRO A 66 -16.22 5.14 -1.61
CA PRO A 66 -16.46 4.39 -0.39
C PRO A 66 -15.27 4.58 0.57
N PRO A 67 -15.52 4.58 1.88
CA PRO A 67 -14.46 4.59 2.89
C PRO A 67 -13.42 3.54 2.50
N ARG A 68 -12.13 3.89 2.57
CA ARG A 68 -11.09 2.89 2.37
C ARG A 68 -11.24 1.85 3.45
N GLU A 69 -11.62 0.65 3.06
CA GLU A 69 -11.51 -0.50 3.94
C GLU A 69 -10.04 -0.62 4.32
N THR A 70 -9.71 -0.21 5.53
CA THR A 70 -8.43 -0.53 6.15
C THR A 70 -8.53 -1.99 6.54
N ARG A 71 -8.03 -2.88 5.69
CA ARG A 71 -7.89 -4.29 6.06
C ARG A 71 -6.96 -4.35 7.26
N GLU A 72 -7.35 -5.11 8.27
CA GLU A 72 -6.54 -5.29 9.46
C GLU A 72 -5.22 -5.99 9.13
N PRO A 73 -4.13 -5.69 9.86
CA PRO A 73 -2.89 -6.42 9.72
C PRO A 73 -3.10 -7.91 9.98
N MET A 74 -2.45 -8.75 9.18
CA MET A 74 -2.55 -10.21 9.28
C MET A 74 -1.22 -10.77 9.79
N ALA A 75 -1.23 -11.38 10.97
CA ALA A 75 -0.06 -12.04 11.57
C ALA A 75 0.15 -13.42 10.93
N LEU A 76 0.82 -13.47 9.79
CA LEU A 76 1.01 -14.69 8.98
C LEU A 76 2.38 -15.34 9.16
N GLY A 77 3.32 -14.70 9.86
CA GLY A 77 4.66 -15.23 10.08
C GLY A 77 5.50 -15.33 8.79
N LEU A 78 5.32 -14.41 7.83
CA LEU A 78 6.07 -14.41 6.56
C LEU A 78 7.48 -13.86 6.76
N THR A 79 8.27 -14.50 7.60
CA THR A 79 9.61 -14.04 8.03
C THR A 79 10.74 -14.42 7.06
N ASN A 80 10.52 -15.37 6.14
CA ASN A 80 11.55 -15.85 5.23
C ASN A 80 11.81 -14.92 4.03
N ILE A 81 10.84 -14.10 3.66
CA ILE A 81 10.90 -13.25 2.44
C ILE A 81 11.99 -12.19 2.55
N ALA A 82 12.10 -11.49 3.68
CA ALA A 82 13.07 -10.41 3.85
C ALA A 82 14.53 -10.92 3.85
N PRO A 83 14.90 -12.00 4.55
CA PRO A 83 16.24 -12.59 4.46
C PRO A 83 16.60 -13.01 3.03
N MET A 84 15.69 -13.62 2.30
CA MET A 84 15.93 -13.97 0.89
C MET A 84 16.29 -12.75 0.05
N LEU A 85 15.55 -11.65 0.21
CA LEU A 85 15.84 -10.41 -0.50
C LEU A 85 17.20 -9.82 -0.10
N ARG A 86 17.58 -9.89 1.19
CA ARG A 86 18.89 -9.42 1.68
C ARG A 86 20.06 -10.21 1.09
N ASN A 87 19.85 -11.49 0.83
CA ASN A 87 20.86 -12.40 0.28
C ASN A 87 21.03 -12.28 -1.25
N LEU A 88 20.20 -11.48 -1.94
CA LEU A 88 20.35 -11.26 -3.38
C LEU A 88 21.59 -10.42 -3.69
N PRO A 89 22.54 -10.91 -4.48
CA PRO A 89 23.81 -10.23 -4.72
C PRO A 89 23.64 -8.92 -5.49
N GLY A 90 24.37 -7.89 -5.10
CA GLY A 90 24.66 -6.69 -5.92
C GLY A 90 23.53 -5.69 -6.12
N LYS A 91 22.40 -5.76 -5.41
CA LYS A 91 21.27 -4.85 -5.62
C LYS A 91 21.05 -3.90 -4.45
N LYS A 92 21.05 -2.58 -4.73
CA LYS A 92 20.69 -1.54 -3.74
C LYS A 92 19.21 -1.64 -3.30
N ARG A 93 18.34 -2.19 -4.13
CA ARG A 93 16.93 -2.49 -3.84
C ARG A 93 16.62 -3.86 -4.39
N PRO A 94 16.89 -4.90 -3.63
CA PRO A 94 16.60 -6.25 -4.07
C PRO A 94 15.10 -6.43 -4.26
N LYS A 95 14.72 -6.97 -5.41
CA LYS A 95 13.35 -7.32 -5.75
C LYS A 95 13.29 -8.73 -6.32
N LEU A 96 12.21 -9.43 -6.05
CA LEU A 96 11.97 -10.79 -6.52
C LEU A 96 10.51 -10.93 -6.94
N GLU A 97 10.27 -11.58 -8.06
CA GLU A 97 8.94 -12.01 -8.44
C GLU A 97 8.59 -13.29 -7.69
N VAL A 98 7.46 -13.28 -7.00
CA VAL A 98 7.01 -14.38 -6.15
C VAL A 98 6.18 -15.37 -6.96
N ALA A 99 5.13 -14.89 -7.60
CA ALA A 99 4.27 -15.63 -8.53
C ALA A 99 3.31 -14.66 -9.22
N ASN A 100 2.87 -14.99 -10.44
CA ASN A 100 1.76 -14.33 -11.14
C ASN A 100 1.81 -12.79 -11.14
N GLY A 101 2.99 -12.21 -11.34
CA GLY A 101 3.17 -10.76 -11.35
C GLY A 101 3.19 -10.12 -9.96
N VAL A 102 3.22 -10.90 -8.87
CA VAL A 102 3.44 -10.37 -7.52
C VAL A 102 4.94 -10.21 -7.29
N VAL A 103 5.38 -8.98 -7.03
CA VAL A 103 6.79 -8.63 -6.82
C VAL A 103 6.98 -8.11 -5.41
N VAL A 104 7.96 -8.66 -4.71
CA VAL A 104 8.39 -8.20 -3.39
C VAL A 104 9.70 -7.43 -3.51
N THR A 105 9.81 -6.31 -2.79
CA THR A 105 10.96 -5.42 -2.83
C THR A 105 11.34 -4.99 -1.42
N LEU A 106 12.62 -5.13 -1.06
CA LEU A 106 13.12 -4.64 0.23
C LEU A 106 13.22 -3.11 0.19
N ASN A 107 12.59 -2.46 1.15
CA ASN A 107 12.60 -1.01 1.29
C ASN A 107 13.98 -0.52 1.77
N SER A 108 14.47 0.55 1.16
CA SER A 108 15.71 1.20 1.57
C SER A 108 15.52 1.97 2.89
N ASP A 109 16.64 2.32 3.54
CA ASP A 109 16.66 3.09 4.79
C ASP A 109 16.05 4.49 4.66
N LYS A 110 15.95 5.01 3.42
CA LYS A 110 15.33 6.31 3.11
C LYS A 110 13.83 6.23 2.85
N SER A 111 13.24 5.04 2.89
CA SER A 111 11.82 4.86 2.67
C SER A 111 10.99 5.23 3.92
N LYS A 112 9.67 5.40 3.73
CA LYS A 112 8.75 5.65 4.85
C LYS A 112 8.69 4.47 5.85
N ASN A 113 8.95 3.25 5.39
CA ASN A 113 9.01 2.04 6.19
C ASN A 113 10.34 1.33 5.88
N PRO A 114 11.46 1.75 6.50
CA PRO A 114 12.76 1.15 6.25
C PRO A 114 12.78 -0.33 6.63
N GLY A 115 13.47 -1.15 5.85
CA GLY A 115 13.61 -2.57 6.14
C GLY A 115 12.37 -3.43 5.88
N HIS A 116 11.17 -2.85 5.76
CA HIS A 116 9.97 -3.59 5.38
C HIS A 116 10.04 -4.08 3.93
N VAL A 117 9.26 -5.10 3.61
CA VAL A 117 9.10 -5.60 2.25
C VAL A 117 7.83 -5.01 1.64
N SER A 118 7.97 -4.26 0.56
CA SER A 118 6.82 -3.78 -0.24
C SER A 118 6.37 -4.85 -1.21
N VAL A 119 5.05 -5.01 -1.36
CA VAL A 119 4.41 -5.95 -2.28
C VAL A 119 3.70 -5.17 -3.37
N THR A 120 4.05 -5.42 -4.63
CA THR A 120 3.54 -4.71 -5.81
C THR A 120 3.32 -5.66 -6.98
N ASP A 121 2.77 -5.15 -8.09
CA ASP A 121 2.70 -5.86 -9.37
C ASP A 121 3.99 -5.79 -10.21
N GLY A 122 5.03 -5.13 -9.68
CA GLY A 122 6.31 -4.98 -10.38
C GLY A 122 6.31 -3.99 -11.55
N GLY A 123 5.23 -3.30 -11.80
CA GLY A 123 5.11 -2.28 -12.84
C GLY A 123 6.10 -1.11 -12.69
N PRO A 124 6.21 -0.23 -13.70
CA PRO A 124 7.06 0.95 -13.66
C PRO A 124 6.72 1.89 -12.50
N TYR A 125 7.70 2.65 -12.02
CA TYR A 125 7.48 3.61 -10.95
C TYR A 125 6.37 4.62 -11.34
N GLY A 126 5.37 4.76 -10.48
CA GLY A 126 4.21 5.63 -10.69
C GLY A 126 2.99 4.94 -11.33
N GLU A 127 3.18 3.78 -11.97
CA GLU A 127 2.10 2.98 -12.56
C GLU A 127 1.87 1.66 -11.81
N SER A 128 2.82 1.28 -10.97
CA SER A 128 2.78 0.05 -10.20
C SER A 128 1.63 0.05 -9.17
N VAL A 129 0.89 -1.04 -9.13
CA VAL A 129 -0.15 -1.28 -8.13
C VAL A 129 0.50 -1.73 -6.82
N TYR A 130 0.17 -1.05 -5.74
CA TYR A 130 0.67 -1.38 -4.40
C TYR A 130 -0.31 -2.29 -3.67
N PHE A 131 0.09 -3.52 -3.44
CA PHE A 131 -0.71 -4.50 -2.72
C PHE A 131 -0.57 -4.40 -1.20
N GLY A 132 0.60 -4.00 -0.69
CA GLY A 132 0.82 -3.91 0.75
C GLY A 132 2.29 -3.97 1.14
N ARG A 133 2.54 -4.23 2.43
CA ARG A 133 3.88 -4.44 2.95
C ARG A 133 3.91 -5.56 3.98
N ILE A 134 5.09 -6.13 4.18
CA ILE A 134 5.37 -7.16 5.18
C ILE A 134 6.39 -6.60 6.16
N ASP A 135 6.13 -6.75 7.44
CA ASP A 135 7.10 -6.53 8.52
C ASP A 135 8.11 -7.68 8.50
N PRO A 136 9.41 -7.42 8.35
CA PRO A 136 10.42 -8.47 8.21
C PRO A 136 10.63 -9.30 9.48
N ASP A 137 10.36 -8.73 10.64
CA ASP A 137 10.68 -9.35 11.93
C ASP A 137 9.51 -10.23 12.41
N SER A 138 8.29 -9.74 12.28
CA SER A 138 7.08 -10.47 12.69
C SER A 138 6.44 -11.28 11.55
N GLY A 139 6.79 -11.01 10.29
CA GLY A 139 6.10 -11.56 9.13
C GLY A 139 4.65 -11.10 9.01
N THR A 140 4.29 -10.01 9.68
CA THR A 140 2.94 -9.43 9.62
C THR A 140 2.72 -8.72 8.30
N VAL A 141 1.64 -9.06 7.61
CA VAL A 141 1.21 -8.39 6.38
C VAL A 141 0.30 -7.22 6.72
N TYR A 142 0.62 -6.05 6.18
CA TYR A 142 -0.22 -4.86 6.21
C TYR A 142 -0.83 -4.67 4.82
N PRO A 143 -2.07 -5.14 4.59
CA PRO A 143 -2.68 -5.11 3.27
C PRO A 143 -2.92 -3.69 2.78
N GLY A 144 -2.65 -3.45 1.50
CA GLY A 144 -3.07 -2.25 0.79
C GLY A 144 -4.49 -2.40 0.23
N ARG A 145 -4.97 -1.36 -0.45
CA ARG A 145 -6.31 -1.34 -1.04
C ARG A 145 -6.54 -2.48 -2.05
N ASP A 146 -5.54 -2.73 -2.86
CA ASP A 146 -5.62 -3.66 -4.00
C ASP A 146 -5.08 -5.06 -3.63
N PHE A 147 -4.99 -5.35 -2.33
CA PHE A 147 -4.58 -6.66 -1.82
C PHE A 147 -5.70 -7.68 -2.02
N THR A 148 -5.40 -8.78 -2.70
CA THR A 148 -6.35 -9.86 -2.99
C THR A 148 -5.93 -11.18 -2.33
N ASP A 149 -6.84 -12.15 -2.32
CA ASP A 149 -6.55 -13.48 -1.80
C ASP A 149 -5.50 -14.21 -2.65
N GLU A 150 -5.42 -13.93 -3.96
CA GLU A 150 -4.39 -14.47 -4.84
C GLU A 150 -3.00 -13.95 -4.43
N VAL A 151 -2.88 -12.65 -4.11
CA VAL A 151 -1.64 -12.07 -3.59
C VAL A 151 -1.25 -12.73 -2.27
N LEU A 152 -2.22 -12.93 -1.37
CA LEU A 152 -1.99 -13.61 -0.11
C LEU A 152 -1.47 -15.03 -0.31
N GLN A 153 -2.13 -15.83 -1.15
CA GLN A 153 -1.73 -17.21 -1.45
C GLN A 153 -0.34 -17.27 -2.06
N ALA A 154 -0.01 -16.36 -2.98
CA ALA A 154 1.31 -16.28 -3.58
C ALA A 154 2.41 -16.02 -2.53
N LEU A 155 2.18 -15.08 -1.62
CA LEU A 155 3.13 -14.76 -0.55
C LEU A 155 3.33 -15.92 0.43
N VAL A 156 2.24 -16.57 0.86
CA VAL A 156 2.29 -17.72 1.78
C VAL A 156 2.99 -18.90 1.12
N ALA A 157 2.64 -19.24 -0.11
CA ALA A 157 3.28 -20.33 -0.85
C ALA A 157 4.79 -20.10 -1.01
N PHE A 158 5.18 -18.85 -1.35
CA PHE A 158 6.58 -18.48 -1.52
C PHE A 158 7.36 -18.55 -0.21
N ASN A 159 6.81 -18.03 0.89
CA ASN A 159 7.43 -18.11 2.21
C ASN A 159 7.67 -19.55 2.66
N ASN A 160 6.70 -20.45 2.37
CA ASN A 160 6.78 -21.87 2.78
C ASN A 160 7.71 -22.71 1.90
N GLN A 161 7.92 -22.32 0.64
CA GLN A 161 8.88 -23.00 -0.24
C GLN A 161 10.35 -22.75 0.12
N ASN A 162 10.60 -21.73 0.92
CA ASN A 162 11.92 -21.25 1.28
C ASN A 162 12.03 -21.13 2.81
N PRO A 163 11.91 -22.24 3.56
CA PRO A 163 12.14 -22.20 4.99
C PRO A 163 13.58 -21.75 5.25
N GLN A 164 13.79 -20.81 6.16
CA GLN A 164 15.13 -20.59 6.69
C GLN A 164 15.56 -21.89 7.36
N GLU A 165 16.73 -22.41 6.95
CA GLU A 165 17.41 -23.39 7.77
C GLU A 165 17.62 -22.72 9.13
N SER A 166 16.89 -23.18 10.14
CA SER A 166 17.21 -22.85 11.52
C SER A 166 18.65 -23.31 11.71
N ASN A 167 19.57 -22.38 11.86
CA ASN A 167 20.87 -22.67 12.44
C ASN A 167 20.64 -22.99 13.93
N ASP A 168 19.98 -24.08 14.19
CA ASP A 168 20.14 -24.80 15.44
C ASP A 168 21.57 -25.35 15.37
N ILE A 169 22.51 -24.51 15.80
CA ILE A 169 23.84 -24.98 16.21
C ILE A 169 23.52 -25.82 17.43
N ASP A 170 23.48 -27.12 17.25
CA ASP A 170 23.55 -28.07 18.35
C ASP A 170 24.83 -27.76 19.12
N ASP A 171 24.65 -27.12 20.30
CA ASP A 171 25.69 -26.71 21.23
C ASP A 171 26.32 -27.97 21.96
N ASP A 172 26.02 -29.17 21.44
CA ASP A 172 26.45 -30.44 22.04
C ASP A 172 27.82 -30.96 21.53
N ASP A 173 28.49 -30.26 20.61
CA ASP A 173 29.83 -30.65 20.14
C ASP A 173 30.95 -29.70 20.60
N LEU A 174 30.99 -29.39 21.90
CA LEU A 174 32.19 -28.86 22.51
C LEU A 174 33.07 -30.05 23.01
N PRO A 175 34.18 -30.35 22.34
CA PRO A 175 35.17 -31.30 22.92
C PRO A 175 35.86 -30.59 24.07
N PHE A 176 35.76 -31.23 25.22
CA PHE A 176 36.53 -30.90 26.44
C PHE A 176 38.01 -31.13 26.22
#